data_e7f93ddc3f05c4c33be5bf34fb15bbcf
#
_entry.id   e7f93ddc3f05c4c33be5bf34fb15bbcf
#
_cell.length_a   1.000
_cell.length_b   1.000
_cell.length_c   1.000
_cell.angle_alpha   90.00
_cell.angle_beta   90.00
_cell.angle_gamma   90.00
#
_symmetry.space_group_name_H-M   'P 1'
#
loop_
_entity.id
_entity.type
_entity.pdbx_description
1 polymer ?
#
loop_
_entity_poly.entity_id
_entity_poly.type
_entity_poly.pdbx_seq_one_letter_code
_entity_poly.pdbx_strand_id
1 'polypeptide(L)'
;DRTSRGLGDVYKRQISDRVAEMRNLPAGIDQRSACRHPDWTGPDDLEIKILELREITNWEKPIYIKVGGARPYFDTTLAVKAGADVIVVDGMQGGTAATQDVFIENVGQPTLACLRPAVKALQDLGMHREVQLVISGGIRTGADVAKALALGADAVSIGSAAMIALGDNDPRWEADY
;
A
#
# COMPACT_ATOMS: atom_id res chain seq x y z
N ASP A 1 1.74 -22.01 -15.75
CA ASP A 1 1.05 -21.81 -17.03
C ASP A 1 0.35 -20.44 -17.03
N ARG A 2 0.95 -19.48 -17.72
CA ARG A 2 0.40 -18.12 -17.85
C ARG A 2 -0.68 -18.01 -18.94
N THR A 3 -0.88 -19.03 -19.72
CA THR A 3 -1.80 -19.00 -20.88
C THR A 3 -3.24 -19.39 -20.55
N SER A 4 -3.49 -19.95 -19.36
CA SER A 4 -4.83 -20.31 -18.90
C SER A 4 -5.57 -19.20 -18.13
N ARG A 5 -4.99 -17.99 -18.05
CA ARG A 5 -5.56 -16.84 -17.32
C ARG A 5 -6.56 -16.01 -18.14
N GLY A 6 -7.32 -16.70 -19.01
CA GLY A 6 -8.46 -16.08 -19.69
C GLY A 6 -9.69 -15.97 -18.80
N LEU A 7 -10.86 -15.95 -19.42
CA LEU A 7 -12.18 -15.84 -18.77
C LEU A 7 -12.38 -16.76 -17.53
N GLY A 8 -11.67 -17.88 -17.43
CA GLY A 8 -11.71 -18.77 -16.28
C GLY A 8 -11.15 -18.18 -14.98
N ASP A 9 -10.23 -17.22 -15.04
CA ASP A 9 -9.68 -16.57 -13.85
C ASP A 9 -10.65 -15.54 -13.22
N VAL A 10 -11.61 -15.05 -13.98
CA VAL A 10 -12.68 -14.19 -13.44
C VAL A 10 -13.53 -14.98 -12.44
N TYR A 11 -13.81 -16.24 -12.72
CA TYR A 11 -14.55 -17.12 -11.80
C TYR A 11 -13.73 -17.57 -10.58
N LYS A 12 -12.43 -17.66 -10.70
CA LYS A 12 -11.53 -18.00 -9.58
C LYS A 12 -11.30 -16.83 -8.60
N ARG A 13 -11.73 -15.63 -8.96
CA ARG A 13 -11.66 -14.43 -8.10
C ARG A 13 -12.91 -14.21 -7.25
N GLN A 14 -13.90 -15.09 -7.37
CA GLN A 14 -15.03 -15.07 -6.46
C GLN A 14 -14.55 -15.32 -5.05
N ILE A 15 -14.99 -14.45 -4.13
CA ILE A 15 -14.62 -14.59 -2.72
C ILE A 15 -15.25 -15.88 -2.17
N SER A 16 -14.47 -16.64 -1.41
CA SER A 16 -14.97 -17.79 -0.67
C SER A 16 -15.92 -17.34 0.45
N ASP A 17 -16.76 -18.23 0.93
CA ASP A 17 -17.67 -17.97 2.05
C ASP A 17 -16.92 -17.43 3.27
N ARG A 18 -15.73 -17.99 3.57
CA ARG A 18 -14.84 -17.51 4.64
C ARG A 18 -14.41 -16.06 4.43
N VAL A 19 -14.01 -15.69 3.21
CA VAL A 19 -13.59 -14.30 2.91
C VAL A 19 -14.81 -13.37 2.95
N ALA A 20 -15.96 -13.80 2.48
CA ALA A 20 -17.21 -13.04 2.56
C ALA A 20 -17.57 -12.72 4.01
N GLU A 21 -17.51 -13.72 4.89
CA GLU A 21 -17.76 -13.56 6.33
C GLU A 21 -16.75 -12.60 6.98
N MET A 22 -15.44 -12.83 6.76
CA MET A 22 -14.37 -11.98 7.34
C MET A 22 -14.46 -10.52 6.91
N ARG A 23 -14.93 -10.24 5.69
CA ARG A 23 -14.99 -8.89 5.11
C ARG A 23 -16.39 -8.29 5.12
N ASN A 24 -17.35 -9.00 5.67
CA ASN A 24 -18.77 -8.61 5.68
C ASN A 24 -19.29 -8.26 4.28
N LEU A 25 -19.02 -9.15 3.32
CA LEU A 25 -19.41 -9.01 1.91
C LEU A 25 -20.40 -10.12 1.55
N PRO A 26 -21.25 -9.91 0.53
CA PRO A 26 -22.07 -10.98 -0.03
C PRO A 26 -21.18 -12.12 -0.59
N ALA A 27 -21.57 -13.37 -0.31
CA ALA A 27 -20.88 -14.53 -0.86
C ALA A 27 -21.06 -14.64 -2.39
N GLY A 28 -20.09 -15.23 -3.07
CA GLY A 28 -20.20 -15.53 -4.50
C GLY A 28 -20.08 -14.34 -5.45
N ILE A 29 -19.64 -13.18 -4.96
CA ILE A 29 -19.34 -12.02 -5.80
C ILE A 29 -17.85 -11.91 -6.08
N ASP A 30 -17.51 -11.26 -7.20
CA ASP A 30 -16.12 -10.90 -7.48
C ASP A 30 -15.71 -9.72 -6.62
N GLN A 31 -14.55 -9.84 -5.99
CA GLN A 31 -13.92 -8.70 -5.32
C GLN A 31 -12.92 -8.03 -6.23
N ARG A 32 -13.08 -6.73 -6.40
CA ARG A 32 -12.11 -5.88 -7.12
C ARG A 32 -11.44 -4.92 -6.15
N SER A 33 -10.14 -4.69 -6.37
CA SER A 33 -9.42 -3.65 -5.63
C SER A 33 -9.99 -2.28 -5.98
N ALA A 34 -10.29 -1.48 -4.96
CA ALA A 34 -10.74 -0.11 -5.17
C ALA A 34 -9.58 0.75 -5.72
N CYS A 35 -9.90 1.64 -6.68
CA CYS A 35 -8.91 2.57 -7.24
C CYS A 35 -8.58 3.70 -6.28
N ARG A 36 -9.45 3.99 -5.34
CA ARG A 36 -9.34 5.05 -4.33
C ARG A 36 -10.27 4.76 -3.16
N HIS A 37 -10.06 5.46 -2.08
CA HIS A 37 -10.95 5.37 -0.92
C HIS A 37 -12.35 5.90 -1.27
N PRO A 38 -13.43 5.23 -0.86
CA PRO A 38 -14.80 5.66 -1.20
C PRO A 38 -15.24 6.94 -0.48
N ASP A 39 -14.72 7.22 0.73
CA ASP A 39 -15.17 8.31 1.59
C ASP A 39 -14.56 9.67 1.20
N TRP A 40 -13.59 9.69 0.33
CA TRP A 40 -12.93 10.93 -0.09
C TRP A 40 -12.61 10.94 -1.58
N THR A 41 -12.74 12.08 -2.21
CA THR A 41 -12.48 12.27 -3.64
C THR A 41 -11.44 13.36 -3.91
N GLY A 42 -11.05 14.13 -2.91
CA GLY A 42 -10.11 15.22 -3.02
C GLY A 42 -9.31 15.49 -1.76
N PRO A 43 -8.39 16.47 -1.79
CA PRO A 43 -7.54 16.83 -0.65
C PRO A 43 -8.33 17.29 0.57
N ASP A 44 -9.39 18.05 0.35
CA ASP A 44 -10.22 18.61 1.42
C ASP A 44 -10.96 17.50 2.17
N ASP A 45 -11.50 16.51 1.44
CA ASP A 45 -12.13 15.33 2.05
C ASP A 45 -11.11 14.51 2.85
N LEU A 46 -9.86 14.42 2.37
CA LEU A 46 -8.77 13.74 3.09
C LEU A 46 -8.44 14.46 4.40
N GLU A 47 -8.35 15.78 4.39
CA GLU A 47 -8.12 16.59 5.59
C GLU A 47 -9.24 16.38 6.62
N ILE A 48 -10.50 16.42 6.19
CA ILE A 48 -11.66 16.14 7.04
C ILE A 48 -11.56 14.75 7.66
N LYS A 49 -11.20 13.74 6.85
CA LYS A 49 -11.05 12.35 7.32
C LYS A 49 -9.94 12.21 8.37
N ILE A 50 -8.83 12.89 8.16
CA ILE A 50 -7.73 12.92 9.14
C ILE A 50 -8.18 13.59 10.45
N LEU A 51 -8.90 14.70 10.36
CA LEU A 51 -9.43 15.38 11.52
C LEU A 51 -10.43 14.50 12.30
N GLU A 52 -11.34 13.81 11.62
CA GLU A 52 -12.23 12.82 12.25
C GLU A 52 -11.44 11.76 13.05
N LEU A 53 -10.40 11.19 12.45
CA LEU A 53 -9.57 10.19 13.12
C LEU A 53 -8.82 10.78 14.32
N ARG A 54 -8.35 12.02 14.24
CA ARG A 54 -7.71 12.69 15.35
C ARG A 54 -8.69 12.92 16.51
N GLU A 55 -9.90 13.38 16.23
CA GLU A 55 -10.94 13.58 17.26
C GLU A 55 -11.33 12.25 17.93
N ILE A 56 -11.55 11.19 17.15
CA ILE A 56 -11.90 9.86 17.69
C ILE A 56 -10.78 9.31 18.59
N THR A 57 -9.53 9.63 18.30
CA THR A 57 -8.36 9.17 19.06
C THR A 57 -7.88 10.18 20.10
N ASN A 58 -8.61 11.25 20.35
CA ASN A 58 -8.21 12.36 21.22
C ASN A 58 -6.81 12.91 20.90
N TRP A 59 -6.43 12.93 19.62
CA TRP A 59 -5.11 13.36 19.13
C TRP A 59 -3.92 12.57 19.68
N GLU A 60 -4.17 11.37 20.23
CA GLU A 60 -3.11 10.54 20.84
C GLU A 60 -2.44 9.60 19.84
N LYS A 61 -3.02 9.39 18.67
CA LYS A 61 -2.54 8.40 17.70
C LYS A 61 -1.99 9.07 16.44
N PRO A 62 -0.84 8.61 15.93
CA PRO A 62 -0.32 9.07 14.64
C PRO A 62 -1.21 8.61 13.49
N ILE A 63 -1.37 9.46 12.48
CA ILE A 63 -2.13 9.18 11.28
C ILE A 63 -1.18 8.77 10.15
N TYR A 64 -1.38 7.55 9.67
CA TYR A 64 -0.65 6.98 8.55
C TYR A 64 -1.46 7.10 7.26
N ILE A 65 -0.87 7.68 6.22
CA ILE A 65 -1.46 7.70 4.89
C ILE A 65 -0.60 6.88 3.94
N LYS A 66 -1.21 5.86 3.34
CA LYS A 66 -0.57 5.03 2.33
C LYS A 66 -0.96 5.51 0.94
N VAL A 67 0.04 5.78 0.12
CA VAL A 67 -0.11 6.23 -1.27
C VAL A 67 0.60 5.28 -2.22
N GLY A 68 0.03 5.06 -3.39
CA GLY A 68 0.67 4.27 -4.44
C GLY A 68 1.82 5.04 -5.11
N GLY A 69 2.77 4.30 -5.66
CA GLY A 69 3.98 4.83 -6.28
C GLY A 69 3.79 5.44 -7.68
N ALA A 70 2.60 5.95 -8.04
CA ALA A 70 2.37 6.55 -9.35
C ALA A 70 2.92 7.98 -9.45
N ARG A 71 2.66 8.81 -8.45
CA ARG A 71 3.06 10.22 -8.40
C ARG A 71 3.64 10.58 -7.03
N PRO A 72 4.73 9.95 -6.58
CA PRO A 72 5.18 9.98 -5.19
C PRO A 72 5.45 11.40 -4.67
N TYR A 73 5.94 12.33 -5.49
CA TYR A 73 6.13 13.73 -5.08
C TYR A 73 4.80 14.42 -4.75
N PHE A 74 3.85 14.36 -5.67
CA PHE A 74 2.58 15.08 -5.52
C PHE A 74 1.69 14.45 -4.46
N ASP A 75 1.62 13.12 -4.42
CA ASP A 75 0.76 12.41 -3.47
C ASP A 75 1.32 12.52 -2.04
N THR A 76 2.66 12.52 -1.86
CA THR A 76 3.30 12.85 -0.58
C THR A 76 2.99 14.30 -0.17
N THR A 77 3.10 15.25 -1.11
CA THR A 77 2.78 16.66 -0.83
C THR A 77 1.34 16.83 -0.36
N LEU A 78 0.38 16.17 -1.01
CA LEU A 78 -1.03 16.25 -0.65
C LEU A 78 -1.30 15.62 0.73
N ALA A 79 -0.74 14.45 1.01
CA ALA A 79 -0.93 13.76 2.28
C ALA A 79 -0.34 14.56 3.45
N VAL A 80 0.83 15.17 3.28
CA VAL A 80 1.44 16.04 4.30
C VAL A 80 0.59 17.28 4.54
N LYS A 81 0.11 17.95 3.50
CA LYS A 81 -0.77 19.13 3.62
C LYS A 81 -2.11 18.80 4.28
N ALA A 82 -2.62 17.60 4.06
CA ALA A 82 -3.83 17.13 4.73
C ALA A 82 -3.60 16.74 6.21
N GLY A 83 -2.35 16.75 6.69
CA GLY A 83 -2.03 16.57 8.10
C GLY A 83 -1.60 15.16 8.50
N ALA A 84 -1.07 14.35 7.58
CA ALA A 84 -0.51 13.04 7.91
C ALA A 84 0.79 13.15 8.72
N ASP A 85 0.96 12.27 9.72
CA ASP A 85 2.20 12.15 10.50
C ASP A 85 3.20 11.20 9.84
N VAL A 86 2.70 10.19 9.14
CA VAL A 86 3.49 9.17 8.47
C VAL A 86 2.97 8.94 7.05
N ILE A 87 3.86 8.99 6.07
CA ILE A 87 3.56 8.66 4.69
C ILE A 87 4.15 7.29 4.37
N VAL A 88 3.31 6.38 3.91
CA VAL A 88 3.74 5.08 3.40
C VAL A 88 3.64 5.09 1.89
N VAL A 89 4.76 5.12 1.19
CA VAL A 89 4.79 5.03 -0.27
C VAL A 89 4.94 3.56 -0.68
N ASP A 90 3.97 3.04 -1.41
CA ASP A 90 3.94 1.67 -1.90
C ASP A 90 4.27 1.64 -3.39
N GLY A 91 5.46 1.11 -3.72
CA GLY A 91 5.91 1.02 -5.11
C GLY A 91 5.21 -0.10 -5.89
N MET A 92 5.47 -0.16 -7.20
CA MET A 92 4.82 -1.13 -8.10
C MET A 92 5.08 -2.60 -7.75
N GLN A 93 6.13 -2.91 -6.99
CA GLN A 93 6.42 -4.27 -6.53
C GLN A 93 5.57 -4.68 -5.32
N GLY A 94 4.87 -3.74 -4.68
CA GLY A 94 3.86 -4.01 -3.68
C GLY A 94 2.53 -4.37 -4.33
N GLY A 95 1.66 -4.98 -3.57
CA GLY A 95 0.30 -5.26 -4.02
C GLY A 95 -0.26 -6.54 -3.43
N THR A 96 -1.54 -6.73 -3.65
CA THR A 96 -2.25 -7.95 -3.29
C THR A 96 -2.45 -8.83 -4.52
N ALA A 97 -2.62 -10.13 -4.32
CA ALA A 97 -2.91 -11.06 -5.41
C ALA A 97 -4.23 -10.73 -6.17
N ALA A 98 -5.08 -9.86 -5.62
CA ALA A 98 -6.34 -9.43 -6.22
C ALA A 98 -6.22 -8.19 -7.12
N THR A 99 -5.01 -7.67 -7.35
CA THR A 99 -4.80 -6.52 -8.23
C THR A 99 -5.08 -6.90 -9.69
N GLN A 100 -5.77 -6.01 -10.40
CA GLN A 100 -6.08 -6.19 -11.82
C GLN A 100 -4.81 -6.13 -12.67
N ASP A 101 -4.74 -6.94 -13.74
CA ASP A 101 -3.56 -7.01 -14.61
C ASP A 101 -3.15 -5.66 -15.20
N VAL A 102 -4.12 -4.83 -15.57
CA VAL A 102 -3.87 -3.48 -16.08
C VAL A 102 -3.12 -2.58 -15.08
N PHE A 103 -3.33 -2.77 -13.79
CA PHE A 103 -2.61 -2.02 -12.76
C PHE A 103 -1.21 -2.59 -12.54
N ILE A 104 -1.06 -3.91 -12.61
CA ILE A 104 0.24 -4.57 -12.45
C ILE A 104 1.20 -4.10 -13.55
N GLU A 105 0.71 -4.04 -14.80
CA GLU A 105 1.54 -3.74 -15.96
C GLU A 105 1.75 -2.23 -16.20
N ASN A 106 0.80 -1.38 -15.79
CA ASN A 106 0.76 0.00 -16.26
C ASN A 106 0.73 1.06 -15.16
N VAL A 107 0.67 0.70 -13.88
CA VAL A 107 0.51 1.66 -12.78
C VAL A 107 1.64 1.55 -11.78
N GLY A 108 2.22 2.70 -11.43
CA GLY A 108 3.26 2.79 -10.42
C GLY A 108 4.67 2.83 -10.97
N GLN A 109 5.61 3.14 -10.09
CA GLN A 109 7.04 3.17 -10.34
C GLN A 109 7.73 2.15 -9.42
N PRO A 110 8.95 1.70 -9.77
CA PRO A 110 9.74 0.86 -8.88
C PRO A 110 9.92 1.50 -7.51
N THR A 111 9.80 0.70 -6.46
CA THR A 111 9.78 1.15 -5.07
C THR A 111 10.92 2.10 -4.70
N LEU A 112 12.15 1.74 -5.03
CA LEU A 112 13.31 2.61 -4.72
C LEU A 112 13.32 3.90 -5.54
N ALA A 113 12.72 3.89 -6.74
CA ALA A 113 12.59 5.10 -7.56
C ALA A 113 11.59 6.11 -6.96
N CYS A 114 10.61 5.62 -6.19
CA CYS A 114 9.62 6.48 -5.51
C CYS A 114 10.23 7.30 -4.36
N LEU A 115 11.34 6.85 -3.76
CA LEU A 115 11.90 7.48 -2.57
C LEU A 115 12.39 8.90 -2.81
N ARG A 116 13.21 9.11 -3.82
CA ARG A 116 13.82 10.44 -4.04
C ARG A 116 12.77 11.53 -4.30
N PRO A 117 11.73 11.31 -5.14
CA PRO A 117 10.63 12.27 -5.28
C PRO A 117 9.86 12.51 -3.98
N ALA A 118 9.60 11.48 -3.17
CA ALA A 118 8.91 11.62 -1.89
C ALA A 118 9.75 12.43 -0.88
N VAL A 119 11.03 12.12 -0.75
CA VAL A 119 11.98 12.88 0.09
C VAL A 119 12.04 14.33 -0.35
N LYS A 120 12.10 14.58 -1.67
CA LYS A 120 12.10 15.95 -2.20
C LYS A 120 10.83 16.70 -1.82
N ALA A 121 9.66 16.06 -1.88
CA ALA A 121 8.40 16.67 -1.46
C ALA A 121 8.46 17.10 0.01
N LEU A 122 8.97 16.25 0.90
CA LEU A 122 9.14 16.56 2.30
C LEU A 122 10.14 17.72 2.53
N GLN A 123 11.23 17.75 1.77
CA GLN A 123 12.21 18.82 1.83
C GLN A 123 11.62 20.16 1.37
N ASP A 124 10.90 20.17 0.24
CA ASP A 124 10.28 21.38 -0.32
C ASP A 124 9.20 21.96 0.62
N LEU A 125 8.57 21.11 1.43
CA LEU A 125 7.61 21.52 2.47
C LEU A 125 8.24 21.87 3.81
N GLY A 126 9.55 21.67 3.98
CA GLY A 126 10.22 21.84 5.27
C GLY A 126 9.83 20.78 6.32
N MET A 127 9.27 19.66 5.88
CA MET A 127 8.75 18.58 6.75
C MET A 127 9.63 17.32 6.77
N HIS A 128 10.81 17.38 6.14
CA HIS A 128 11.75 16.26 6.14
C HIS A 128 12.21 15.93 7.55
N ARG A 129 12.02 14.69 7.98
CA ARG A 129 12.25 14.17 9.33
C ARG A 129 11.21 14.60 10.39
N GLU A 130 10.34 15.52 10.08
CA GLU A 130 9.16 15.83 10.93
C GLU A 130 8.03 14.85 10.60
N VAL A 131 7.71 14.68 9.30
CA VAL A 131 6.82 13.63 8.82
C VAL A 131 7.66 12.42 8.46
N GLN A 132 7.32 11.25 8.99
CA GLN A 132 8.06 10.01 8.76
C GLN A 132 7.75 9.45 7.37
N LEU A 133 8.76 8.97 6.67
CA LEU A 133 8.62 8.34 5.36
C LEU A 133 8.91 6.83 5.44
N VAL A 134 7.89 6.04 5.21
CA VAL A 134 7.99 4.58 5.11
C VAL A 134 7.90 4.17 3.66
N ILE A 135 8.75 3.26 3.23
CA ILE A 135 8.67 2.68 1.89
C ILE A 135 8.22 1.23 1.94
N SER A 136 7.36 0.84 1.02
CA SER A 136 6.77 -0.50 0.91
C SER A 136 6.86 -1.02 -0.52
N GLY A 137 6.89 -2.32 -0.67
CA GLY A 137 6.86 -3.02 -1.96
C GLY A 137 8.20 -3.61 -2.37
N GLY A 138 8.27 -4.94 -2.44
CA GLY A 138 9.42 -5.67 -2.95
C GLY A 138 10.69 -5.62 -2.10
N ILE A 139 10.61 -5.25 -0.84
CA ILE A 139 11.72 -5.32 0.11
C ILE A 139 11.93 -6.79 0.51
N ARG A 140 13.08 -7.36 0.17
CA ARG A 140 13.35 -8.80 0.30
C ARG A 140 14.54 -9.11 1.18
N THR A 141 15.55 -8.24 1.18
CA THR A 141 16.84 -8.48 1.82
C THR A 141 17.24 -7.30 2.70
N GLY A 142 18.19 -7.54 3.62
CA GLY A 142 18.79 -6.45 4.39
C GLY A 142 19.48 -5.39 3.51
N ALA A 143 19.98 -5.78 2.34
CA ALA A 143 20.56 -4.84 1.38
C ALA A 143 19.51 -3.89 0.80
N ASP A 144 18.25 -4.36 0.57
CA ASP A 144 17.17 -3.50 0.11
C ASP A 144 16.77 -2.51 1.21
N VAL A 145 16.73 -2.97 2.47
CA VAL A 145 16.51 -2.10 3.63
C VAL A 145 17.57 -1.02 3.71
N ALA A 146 18.86 -1.40 3.64
CA ALA A 146 19.97 -0.46 3.71
C ALA A 146 19.92 0.59 2.58
N LYS A 147 19.60 0.17 1.35
CA LYS A 147 19.40 1.08 0.21
C LYS A 147 18.24 2.05 0.44
N ALA A 148 17.10 1.55 0.94
CA ALA A 148 15.95 2.38 1.21
C ALA A 148 16.25 3.47 2.25
N LEU A 149 16.89 3.11 3.36
CA LEU A 149 17.31 4.06 4.40
C LEU A 149 18.35 5.06 3.87
N ALA A 150 19.33 4.61 3.09
CA ALA A 150 20.32 5.48 2.47
C ALA A 150 19.71 6.47 1.47
N LEU A 151 18.62 6.12 0.81
CA LEU A 151 17.87 6.99 -0.10
C LEU A 151 16.94 7.96 0.62
N GLY A 152 16.78 7.83 1.93
CA GLY A 152 16.08 8.78 2.77
C GLY A 152 14.75 8.30 3.35
N ALA A 153 14.44 7.01 3.30
CA ALA A 153 13.34 6.45 4.08
C ALA A 153 13.70 6.45 5.58
N ASP A 154 12.71 6.63 6.44
CA ASP A 154 12.86 6.48 7.88
C ASP A 154 12.63 5.03 8.33
N ALA A 155 11.80 4.30 7.59
CA ALA A 155 11.51 2.89 7.82
C ALA A 155 11.12 2.18 6.52
N VAL A 156 11.07 0.84 6.58
CA VAL A 156 10.58 -0.02 5.49
C VAL A 156 9.47 -0.93 5.99
N SER A 157 8.52 -1.22 5.10
CA SER A 157 7.49 -2.23 5.34
C SER A 157 7.83 -3.49 4.55
N ILE A 158 7.84 -4.64 5.24
CA ILE A 158 8.16 -5.94 4.68
C ILE A 158 6.93 -6.83 4.79
N GLY A 159 6.42 -7.31 3.67
CA GLY A 159 5.27 -8.21 3.60
C GLY A 159 5.68 -9.61 3.15
N SER A 160 5.61 -9.88 1.85
CA SER A 160 5.78 -11.21 1.26
C SER A 160 7.07 -11.93 1.67
N ALA A 161 8.18 -11.21 1.82
CA ALA A 161 9.44 -11.83 2.25
C ALA A 161 9.36 -12.40 3.68
N ALA A 162 8.65 -11.72 4.58
CA ALA A 162 8.43 -12.21 5.93
C ALA A 162 7.46 -13.41 5.95
N MET A 163 6.39 -13.35 5.16
CA MET A 163 5.43 -14.45 5.03
C MET A 163 6.09 -15.70 4.46
N ILE A 164 6.89 -15.56 3.40
CA ILE A 164 7.67 -16.68 2.82
C ILE A 164 8.64 -17.27 3.85
N ALA A 165 9.31 -16.44 4.62
CA ALA A 165 10.20 -16.91 5.68
C ALA A 165 9.47 -17.66 6.81
N LEU A 166 8.18 -17.38 7.01
CA LEU A 166 7.31 -18.10 7.94
C LEU A 166 6.68 -19.36 7.33
N GLY A 167 6.90 -19.63 6.05
CA GLY A 167 6.40 -20.84 5.39
C GLY A 167 5.07 -20.68 4.66
N ASP A 168 4.62 -19.45 4.39
CA ASP A 168 3.34 -19.16 3.70
C ASP A 168 3.20 -19.86 2.32
N ASN A 169 4.33 -20.15 1.66
CA ASN A 169 4.36 -20.86 0.39
C ASN A 169 4.77 -22.33 0.50
N ASP A 170 4.79 -22.91 1.70
CA ASP A 170 5.14 -24.31 1.91
C ASP A 170 3.91 -25.18 1.64
N PRO A 171 3.98 -26.15 0.68
CA PRO A 171 2.86 -27.02 0.35
C PRO A 171 2.28 -27.81 1.53
N ARG A 172 3.03 -27.96 2.61
CA ARG A 172 2.56 -28.64 3.84
C ARG A 172 1.43 -27.89 4.54
N TRP A 173 1.33 -26.58 4.31
CA TRP A 173 0.34 -25.71 4.95
C TRP A 173 -0.79 -25.30 4.00
N GLU A 174 -0.73 -25.75 2.73
CA GLU A 174 -1.70 -25.37 1.69
C GLU A 174 -3.13 -25.85 2.00
N ALA A 175 -3.25 -26.89 2.79
CA ALA A 175 -4.56 -27.45 3.19
C ALA A 175 -5.26 -26.65 4.31
N ASP A 176 -4.57 -25.74 4.97
CA ASP A 176 -5.09 -24.96 6.10
C ASP A 176 -5.62 -23.56 5.66
N TYR A 177 -5.52 -23.24 4.37
CA TYR A 177 -6.03 -22.03 3.73
C TYR A 177 -7.15 -22.38 2.76
#